data_4885be0e5fa9bfc1ff2bd3dfdafea4ed
#
_entry.id   4885be0e5fa9bfc1ff2bd3dfdafea4ed
#
_cell.length_a   1.000
_cell.length_b   1.000
_cell.length_c   1.000
_cell.angle_alpha   90.00
_cell.angle_beta   90.00
_cell.angle_gamma   90.00
#
_symmetry.space_group_name_H-M   'P 1'
#
loop_
_entity.id
_entity.type
_entity.pdbx_description
1 polymer ?
#
loop_
_entity_poly.entity_id
_entity_poly.type
_entity_poly.pdbx_seq_one_letter_code
_entity_poly.pdbx_strand_id
1 'polypeptide(L)'
;MNKKNYTSLARKTADIQINELKKIKKVFNNSFIKAVDLILNCKGKVILAGIGKSGLIARKISATFSSVGIPSFFCHPSEALHGDLGQIEKKDILIIFSYSGNTSELNNILKYANRYRIKIIGVASKPDSILLKASDIKLILPKVKEADVTGMVPTSSTSITMLLGDCLATTVMYQKKFSKEKFKVFHPGGNIGLSLIHISEPTRPLT
;
A
#
# COMPACT_ATOMS: atom_id res chain seq x y z
N MET A 1 7.89 -31.76 -23.62
CA MET A 1 8.47 -30.91 -22.56
C MET A 1 8.63 -31.72 -21.28
N ASN A 2 9.79 -31.71 -20.67
CA ASN A 2 10.09 -32.59 -19.52
C ASN A 2 9.51 -31.92 -18.24
N LYS A 3 8.54 -32.58 -17.59
CA LYS A 3 7.86 -32.10 -16.37
C LYS A 3 8.83 -31.70 -15.22
N LYS A 4 10.04 -32.26 -15.21
CA LYS A 4 11.10 -31.90 -14.23
C LYS A 4 11.58 -30.44 -14.33
N ASN A 5 11.30 -29.75 -15.44
CA ASN A 5 11.76 -28.37 -15.65
C ASN A 5 10.86 -27.34 -14.96
N TYR A 6 9.58 -27.62 -14.72
CA TYR A 6 8.64 -26.65 -14.13
C TYR A 6 9.02 -26.25 -12.70
N THR A 7 9.34 -27.22 -11.87
CA THR A 7 9.74 -26.98 -10.47
C THR A 7 11.05 -26.20 -10.39
N SER A 8 11.99 -26.52 -11.27
CA SER A 8 13.27 -25.78 -11.35
C SER A 8 13.06 -24.32 -11.76
N LEU A 9 12.23 -24.07 -12.77
CA LEU A 9 11.88 -22.71 -13.20
C LEU A 9 11.15 -21.94 -12.11
N ALA A 10 10.20 -22.57 -11.42
CA ALA A 10 9.49 -21.94 -10.31
C ALA A 10 10.43 -21.56 -9.15
N ARG A 11 11.33 -22.46 -8.76
CA ARG A 11 12.36 -22.20 -7.74
C ARG A 11 13.25 -21.03 -8.15
N LYS A 12 13.75 -21.02 -9.39
CA LYS A 12 14.57 -19.93 -9.92
C LYS A 12 13.84 -18.58 -9.84
N THR A 13 12.55 -18.54 -10.21
CA THR A 13 11.71 -17.34 -10.12
C THR A 13 11.57 -16.88 -8.66
N ALA A 14 11.33 -17.81 -7.74
CA ALA A 14 11.23 -17.50 -6.32
C ALA A 14 12.56 -16.96 -5.76
N ASP A 15 13.68 -17.59 -6.08
CA ASP A 15 15.01 -17.17 -5.62
C ASP A 15 15.36 -15.75 -6.10
N ILE A 16 15.04 -15.42 -7.36
CA ILE A 16 15.23 -14.05 -7.88
C ILE A 16 14.41 -13.07 -7.04
N GLN A 17 13.10 -13.32 -6.84
CA GLN A 17 12.26 -12.41 -6.06
C GLN A 17 12.75 -12.27 -4.62
N ILE A 18 13.09 -13.36 -3.94
CA ILE A 18 13.61 -13.34 -2.57
C ILE A 18 14.86 -12.46 -2.47
N ASN A 19 15.79 -12.59 -3.43
CA ASN A 19 17.02 -11.81 -3.44
C ASN A 19 16.75 -10.33 -3.73
N GLU A 20 15.83 -10.02 -4.63
CA GLU A 20 15.44 -8.64 -4.93
C GLU A 20 14.71 -7.99 -3.75
N LEU A 21 13.86 -8.73 -3.04
CA LEU A 21 13.15 -8.23 -1.85
C LEU A 21 14.09 -7.83 -0.71
N LYS A 22 15.26 -8.45 -0.57
CA LYS A 22 16.25 -8.06 0.45
C LYS A 22 16.69 -6.60 0.33
N LYS A 23 16.60 -6.02 -0.88
CA LYS A 23 16.97 -4.61 -1.15
C LYS A 23 16.03 -3.61 -0.46
N ILE A 24 14.84 -4.03 0.01
CA ILE A 24 13.85 -3.15 0.66
C ILE A 24 14.42 -2.43 1.87
N LYS A 25 15.40 -3.02 2.57
CA LYS A 25 16.01 -2.44 3.77
C LYS A 25 16.56 -1.02 3.53
N LYS A 26 16.93 -0.67 2.28
CA LYS A 26 17.41 0.68 1.91
C LYS A 26 16.33 1.76 1.97
N VAL A 27 15.05 1.36 1.95
CA VAL A 27 13.91 2.29 2.01
C VAL A 27 13.63 2.74 3.44
N PHE A 28 14.05 1.95 4.44
CA PHE A 28 13.81 2.23 5.87
C PHE A 28 14.82 3.27 6.38
N ASN A 29 14.64 4.50 5.96
CA ASN A 29 15.45 5.67 6.26
C ASN A 29 14.57 6.80 6.83
N ASN A 30 15.11 8.00 6.94
CA ASN A 30 14.39 9.16 7.46
C ASN A 30 13.08 9.48 6.71
N SER A 31 13.01 9.21 5.39
CA SER A 31 11.76 9.38 4.64
C SER A 31 10.68 8.39 5.08
N PHE A 32 11.07 7.14 5.40
CA PHE A 32 10.14 6.15 5.95
C PHE A 32 9.60 6.59 7.32
N ILE A 33 10.49 7.11 8.19
CA ILE A 33 10.08 7.64 9.50
C ILE A 33 9.07 8.76 9.32
N LYS A 34 9.36 9.75 8.45
CA LYS A 34 8.44 10.85 8.14
C LYS A 34 7.09 10.36 7.58
N ALA A 35 7.09 9.31 6.78
CA ALA A 35 5.85 8.72 6.26
C ALA A 35 5.01 8.09 7.37
N VAL A 36 5.63 7.33 8.27
CA VAL A 36 4.96 6.76 9.46
C VAL A 36 4.39 7.87 10.34
N ASP A 37 5.18 8.89 10.65
CA ASP A 37 4.75 10.02 11.49
C ASP A 37 3.58 10.78 10.84
N LEU A 38 3.63 11.00 9.53
CA LEU A 38 2.54 11.65 8.81
C LEU A 38 1.24 10.83 8.93
N ILE A 39 1.32 9.51 8.74
CA ILE A 39 0.16 8.61 8.85
C ILE A 39 -0.39 8.58 10.29
N LEU A 40 0.48 8.50 11.30
CA LEU A 40 0.09 8.49 12.71
C LEU A 40 -0.67 9.76 13.10
N ASN A 41 -0.29 10.91 12.54
CA ASN A 41 -0.88 12.22 12.81
C ASN A 41 -2.04 12.58 11.87
N CYS A 42 -2.43 11.69 10.95
CA CYS A 42 -3.53 11.90 10.03
C CYS A 42 -4.85 12.10 10.77
N LYS A 43 -5.55 13.20 10.45
CA LYS A 43 -6.86 13.53 11.04
C LYS A 43 -8.03 13.10 10.16
N GLY A 44 -7.73 12.63 8.95
CA GLY A 44 -8.68 12.13 7.98
C GLY A 44 -8.45 10.65 7.67
N LYS A 45 -8.47 10.33 6.38
CA LYS A 45 -8.27 8.98 5.83
C LYS A 45 -6.91 8.88 5.14
N VAL A 46 -6.38 7.68 5.06
CA VAL A 46 -5.24 7.35 4.20
C VAL A 46 -5.78 6.78 2.90
N ILE A 47 -5.65 7.55 1.83
CA ILE A 47 -6.17 7.20 0.52
C ILE A 47 -5.02 6.67 -0.33
N LEU A 48 -5.19 5.48 -0.88
CA LEU A 48 -4.17 4.83 -1.70
C LEU A 48 -4.59 4.87 -3.17
N ALA A 49 -3.63 5.18 -4.04
CA ALA A 49 -3.87 5.26 -5.48
C ALA A 49 -2.75 4.61 -6.29
N GLY A 50 -3.09 4.14 -7.48
CA GLY A 50 -2.16 3.54 -8.43
C GLY A 50 -2.90 3.00 -9.65
N ILE A 51 -2.17 2.72 -10.71
CA ILE A 51 -2.72 2.20 -11.98
C ILE A 51 -2.24 0.76 -12.22
N GLY A 52 -3.08 -0.06 -12.82
CA GLY A 52 -2.75 -1.41 -13.21
C GLY A 52 -2.32 -2.28 -12.02
N LYS A 53 -1.17 -2.97 -12.10
CA LYS A 53 -0.66 -3.81 -11.02
C LYS A 53 -0.34 -3.01 -9.74
N SER A 54 0.16 -1.78 -9.89
CA SER A 54 0.37 -0.88 -8.73
C SER A 54 -0.96 -0.51 -8.06
N GLY A 55 -2.04 -0.36 -8.83
CA GLY A 55 -3.38 -0.13 -8.30
C GLY A 55 -3.93 -1.33 -7.51
N LEU A 56 -3.73 -2.55 -8.03
CA LEU A 56 -4.13 -3.77 -7.29
C LEU A 56 -3.39 -3.89 -5.95
N ILE A 57 -2.10 -3.55 -5.94
CA ILE A 57 -1.29 -3.51 -4.71
C ILE A 57 -1.80 -2.43 -3.77
N ALA A 58 -2.04 -1.21 -4.28
CA ALA A 58 -2.58 -0.11 -3.49
C ALA A 58 -3.92 -0.48 -2.84
N ARG A 59 -4.81 -1.17 -3.58
CA ARG A 59 -6.08 -1.69 -3.05
C ARG A 59 -5.85 -2.70 -1.93
N LYS A 60 -4.92 -3.65 -2.09
CA LYS A 60 -4.57 -4.60 -1.02
C LYS A 60 -4.03 -3.90 0.22
N ILE A 61 -3.13 -2.95 0.05
CA ILE A 61 -2.52 -2.20 1.16
C ILE A 61 -3.57 -1.35 1.88
N SER A 62 -4.51 -0.73 1.14
CA SER A 62 -5.65 0.00 1.71
C SER A 62 -6.49 -0.89 2.63
N ALA A 63 -6.82 -2.11 2.17
CA ALA A 63 -7.52 -3.09 3.01
C ALA A 63 -6.71 -3.47 4.26
N THR A 64 -5.37 -3.61 4.14
CA THR A 64 -4.49 -3.84 5.29
C THR A 64 -4.54 -2.68 6.28
N PHE A 65 -4.45 -1.42 5.83
CA PHE A 65 -4.59 -0.25 6.71
C PHE A 65 -5.92 -0.24 7.44
N SER A 66 -7.03 -0.46 6.72
CA SER A 66 -8.37 -0.53 7.34
C SER A 66 -8.45 -1.63 8.39
N SER A 67 -7.89 -2.82 8.12
CA SER A 67 -7.91 -3.96 9.02
C SER A 67 -7.13 -3.73 10.34
N VAL A 68 -6.19 -2.81 10.34
CA VAL A 68 -5.41 -2.42 11.54
C VAL A 68 -5.88 -1.09 12.13
N GLY A 69 -7.10 -0.67 11.81
CA GLY A 69 -7.75 0.48 12.45
C GLY A 69 -7.29 1.85 11.94
N ILE A 70 -6.79 1.91 10.71
CA ILE A 70 -6.46 3.16 10.02
C ILE A 70 -7.51 3.36 8.92
N PRO A 71 -8.41 4.35 9.03
CA PRO A 71 -9.41 4.60 7.98
C PRO A 71 -8.73 4.79 6.63
N SER A 72 -9.01 3.90 5.69
CA SER A 72 -8.35 3.88 4.39
C SER A 72 -9.26 3.34 3.29
N PHE A 73 -9.10 3.86 2.08
CA PHE A 73 -9.71 3.30 0.89
C PHE A 73 -8.81 3.49 -0.34
N PHE A 74 -9.12 2.75 -1.39
CA PHE A 74 -8.43 2.84 -2.67
C PHE A 74 -9.22 3.77 -3.61
N CYS A 75 -8.54 4.78 -4.16
CA CYS A 75 -9.05 5.66 -5.21
C CYS A 75 -8.35 5.34 -6.53
N HIS A 76 -9.12 4.96 -7.56
CA HIS A 76 -8.56 4.72 -8.89
C HIS A 76 -8.31 6.06 -9.59
N PRO A 77 -7.05 6.37 -10.02
CA PRO A 77 -6.73 7.70 -10.57
C PRO A 77 -7.54 8.10 -11.81
N SER A 78 -7.97 7.13 -12.63
CA SER A 78 -8.82 7.43 -13.80
C SER A 78 -10.26 7.73 -13.39
N GLU A 79 -10.83 6.97 -12.45
CA GLU A 79 -12.18 7.21 -11.92
C GLU A 79 -12.24 8.52 -11.12
N ALA A 80 -11.13 8.90 -10.51
CA ALA A 80 -11.00 10.17 -9.80
C ALA A 80 -11.41 11.38 -10.67
N LEU A 81 -11.19 11.31 -11.98
CA LEU A 81 -11.58 12.35 -12.93
C LEU A 81 -13.09 12.47 -13.17
N HIS A 82 -13.84 11.45 -12.78
CA HIS A 82 -15.29 11.36 -12.98
C HIS A 82 -16.08 11.58 -11.68
N GLY A 83 -15.45 12.25 -10.68
CA GLY A 83 -16.13 12.69 -9.47
C GLY A 83 -15.53 12.15 -8.17
N ASP A 84 -14.75 11.06 -8.19
CA ASP A 84 -14.20 10.44 -6.97
C ASP A 84 -13.18 11.34 -6.24
N LEU A 85 -12.65 12.39 -6.87
CA LEU A 85 -11.87 13.42 -6.19
C LEU A 85 -12.65 14.07 -5.05
N GLY A 86 -13.98 14.12 -5.13
CA GLY A 86 -14.86 14.61 -4.06
C GLY A 86 -14.79 13.82 -2.75
N GLN A 87 -14.25 12.59 -2.78
CA GLN A 87 -14.04 11.75 -1.60
C GLN A 87 -12.78 12.15 -0.81
N ILE A 88 -11.92 13.01 -1.39
CA ILE A 88 -10.60 13.36 -0.86
C ILE A 88 -10.66 14.74 -0.20
N GLU A 89 -10.38 14.81 1.09
CA GLU A 89 -10.43 16.03 1.88
C GLU A 89 -9.02 16.53 2.25
N LYS A 90 -8.90 17.80 2.58
CA LYS A 90 -7.61 18.43 2.98
C LYS A 90 -6.93 17.76 4.18
N LYS A 91 -7.72 17.14 5.08
CA LYS A 91 -7.20 16.43 6.26
C LYS A 91 -6.71 14.99 5.93
N ASP A 92 -6.94 14.51 4.71
CA ASP A 92 -6.53 13.19 4.26
C ASP A 92 -5.06 13.18 3.81
N ILE A 93 -4.53 11.97 3.63
CA ILE A 93 -3.20 11.73 3.09
C ILE A 93 -3.36 10.84 1.86
N LEU A 94 -2.67 11.19 0.78
CA LEU A 94 -2.56 10.35 -0.41
C LEU A 94 -1.25 9.56 -0.37
N ILE A 95 -1.34 8.24 -0.54
CA ILE A 95 -0.18 7.38 -0.82
C ILE A 95 -0.33 6.87 -2.26
N ILE A 96 0.57 7.29 -3.15
CA ILE A 96 0.48 6.98 -4.58
C ILE A 96 1.60 6.05 -4.97
N PHE A 97 1.24 4.93 -5.58
CA PHE A 97 2.15 3.88 -6.02
C PHE A 97 2.30 3.88 -7.54
N SER A 98 3.53 4.03 -8.00
CA SER A 98 3.90 3.83 -9.40
C SER A 98 5.37 3.46 -9.46
N TYR A 99 5.71 2.23 -9.85
CA TYR A 99 7.11 1.81 -9.85
C TYR A 99 7.98 2.69 -10.76
N SER A 100 7.50 3.07 -11.95
CA SER A 100 8.20 4.03 -12.83
C SER A 100 8.12 5.47 -12.33
N GLY A 101 7.05 5.82 -11.62
CA GLY A 101 6.74 7.16 -11.16
C GLY A 101 6.31 8.15 -12.26
N ASN A 102 6.19 7.67 -13.50
CA ASN A 102 5.89 8.51 -14.69
C ASN A 102 4.59 8.09 -15.41
N THR A 103 3.67 7.47 -14.69
CA THR A 103 2.35 7.07 -15.20
C THR A 103 1.51 8.33 -15.42
N SER A 104 1.12 8.59 -16.66
CA SER A 104 0.43 9.83 -17.10
C SER A 104 -0.91 10.04 -16.38
N GLU A 105 -1.65 8.96 -16.14
CA GLU A 105 -2.96 8.96 -15.49
C GLU A 105 -2.92 9.48 -14.04
N LEU A 106 -1.72 9.53 -13.42
CA LEU A 106 -1.56 10.11 -12.09
C LEU A 106 -1.55 11.63 -12.08
N ASN A 107 -1.33 12.28 -13.24
CA ASN A 107 -1.13 13.73 -13.31
C ASN A 107 -2.28 14.53 -12.70
N ASN A 108 -3.51 14.08 -12.91
CA ASN A 108 -4.68 14.83 -12.45
C ASN A 108 -4.90 14.73 -10.93
N ILE A 109 -4.76 13.54 -10.36
CA ILE A 109 -4.84 13.39 -8.91
C ILE A 109 -3.68 14.11 -8.20
N LEU A 110 -2.47 14.14 -8.80
CA LEU A 110 -1.34 14.91 -8.30
C LEU A 110 -1.61 16.42 -8.34
N LYS A 111 -2.11 16.93 -9.46
CA LYS A 111 -2.49 18.36 -9.61
C LYS A 111 -3.57 18.75 -8.60
N TYR A 112 -4.59 17.91 -8.43
CA TYR A 112 -5.65 18.11 -7.43
C TYR A 112 -5.08 18.20 -6.02
N ALA A 113 -4.30 17.20 -5.62
CA ALA A 113 -3.73 17.14 -4.28
C ALA A 113 -2.83 18.34 -3.98
N ASN A 114 -1.97 18.73 -4.92
CA ASN A 114 -1.11 19.90 -4.76
C ASN A 114 -1.93 21.21 -4.67
N ARG A 115 -2.96 21.38 -5.51
CA ARG A 115 -3.84 22.54 -5.48
C ARG A 115 -4.55 22.72 -4.14
N TYR A 116 -5.03 21.62 -3.56
CA TYR A 116 -5.76 21.64 -2.29
C TYR A 116 -4.87 21.38 -1.08
N ARG A 117 -3.54 21.32 -1.27
CA ARG A 117 -2.53 21.11 -0.22
C ARG A 117 -2.78 19.83 0.59
N ILE A 118 -3.22 18.77 -0.09
CA ILE A 118 -3.35 17.43 0.46
C ILE A 118 -1.96 16.79 0.46
N LYS A 119 -1.56 16.20 1.59
CA LYS A 119 -0.23 15.61 1.72
C LYS A 119 -0.07 14.35 0.88
N ILE A 120 1.04 14.26 0.14
CA ILE A 120 1.34 13.16 -0.76
C ILE A 120 2.58 12.40 -0.29
N ILE A 121 2.43 11.10 -0.11
CA ILE A 121 3.55 10.14 -0.01
C ILE A 121 3.65 9.44 -1.36
N GLY A 122 4.72 9.71 -2.10
CA GLY A 122 4.98 9.06 -3.39
C GLY A 122 5.89 7.85 -3.24
N VAL A 123 5.52 6.75 -3.89
CA VAL A 123 6.29 5.51 -3.91
C VAL A 123 6.68 5.18 -5.35
N ALA A 124 7.96 5.28 -5.68
CA ALA A 124 8.49 5.00 -7.02
C ALA A 124 9.97 4.61 -6.98
N SER A 125 10.49 4.04 -8.08
CA SER A 125 11.92 3.65 -8.17
C SER A 125 12.80 4.74 -8.79
N LYS A 126 12.23 5.71 -9.50
CA LYS A 126 12.98 6.79 -10.18
C LYS A 126 12.88 8.09 -9.37
N PRO A 127 13.99 8.58 -8.76
CA PRO A 127 13.98 9.77 -7.92
C PRO A 127 13.43 11.03 -8.61
N ASP A 128 13.73 11.18 -9.90
CA ASP A 128 13.34 12.33 -10.71
C ASP A 128 11.99 12.19 -11.41
N SER A 129 11.21 11.17 -11.05
CA SER A 129 9.88 10.94 -11.64
C SER A 129 8.89 12.03 -11.27
N ILE A 130 7.87 12.20 -12.12
CA ILE A 130 6.78 13.16 -11.92
C ILE A 130 6.11 12.96 -10.56
N LEU A 131 5.83 11.70 -10.19
CA LEU A 131 5.24 11.36 -8.90
C LEU A 131 6.09 11.87 -7.74
N LEU A 132 7.38 11.52 -7.70
CA LEU A 132 8.24 11.89 -6.58
C LEU A 132 8.53 13.40 -6.52
N LYS A 133 8.58 14.09 -7.68
CA LYS A 133 8.69 15.55 -7.70
C LYS A 133 7.47 16.24 -7.10
N ALA A 134 6.28 15.67 -7.30
CA ALA A 134 5.03 16.22 -6.81
C ALA A 134 4.74 15.85 -5.33
N SER A 135 5.53 14.95 -4.72
CA SER A 135 5.26 14.39 -3.39
C SER A 135 5.97 15.14 -2.26
N ASP A 136 5.27 15.31 -1.12
CA ASP A 136 5.84 15.85 0.13
C ASP A 136 6.86 14.88 0.74
N ILE A 137 6.57 13.58 0.70
CA ILE A 137 7.46 12.52 1.18
C ILE A 137 7.72 11.53 0.05
N LYS A 138 8.99 11.20 -0.14
CA LYS A 138 9.48 10.36 -1.23
C LYS A 138 9.98 9.03 -0.67
N LEU A 139 9.28 7.94 -0.95
CA LEU A 139 9.72 6.59 -0.65
C LEU A 139 10.30 5.98 -1.94
N ILE A 140 11.62 6.00 -2.03
CA ILE A 140 12.34 5.58 -3.23
C ILE A 140 12.58 4.07 -3.16
N LEU A 141 11.89 3.30 -3.99
CA LEU A 141 12.11 1.88 -4.14
C LEU A 141 13.44 1.60 -4.83
N PRO A 142 14.17 0.57 -4.42
CA PRO A 142 15.37 0.15 -5.13
C PRO A 142 15.01 -0.37 -6.52
N LYS A 143 15.93 -0.19 -7.46
CA LYS A 143 15.83 -0.83 -8.78
C LYS A 143 15.97 -2.34 -8.59
N VAL A 144 14.98 -3.09 -9.06
CA VAL A 144 14.92 -4.55 -8.98
C VAL A 144 14.90 -5.19 -10.36
N LYS A 145 15.39 -6.43 -10.43
CA LYS A 145 15.28 -7.29 -11.61
C LYS A 145 13.96 -8.05 -11.54
N GLU A 146 13.19 -8.01 -12.61
CA GLU A 146 11.98 -8.85 -12.71
C GLU A 146 12.37 -10.32 -12.84
N ALA A 147 11.54 -11.21 -12.34
CA ALA A 147 11.86 -12.62 -12.22
C ALA A 147 11.46 -13.47 -13.43
N ASP A 148 10.78 -12.86 -14.40
CA ASP A 148 10.46 -13.53 -15.66
C ASP A 148 11.66 -13.54 -16.63
N VAL A 149 11.59 -14.39 -17.64
CA VAL A 149 12.67 -14.58 -18.62
C VAL A 149 12.91 -13.36 -19.51
N THR A 150 11.89 -12.50 -19.68
CA THR A 150 11.97 -11.29 -20.50
C THR A 150 12.39 -10.06 -19.69
N GLY A 151 12.28 -10.11 -18.37
CA GLY A 151 12.51 -8.98 -17.47
C GLY A 151 11.46 -7.88 -17.60
N MET A 152 10.29 -8.17 -18.19
CA MET A 152 9.22 -7.20 -18.44
C MET A 152 7.98 -7.39 -17.56
N VAL A 153 7.71 -8.62 -17.13
CA VAL A 153 6.52 -8.91 -16.32
C VAL A 153 6.74 -8.47 -14.87
N PRO A 154 5.96 -7.49 -14.37
CA PRO A 154 6.10 -7.03 -12.98
C PRO A 154 5.87 -8.17 -11.99
N THR A 155 6.94 -8.58 -11.34
CA THR A 155 7.03 -9.64 -10.33
C THR A 155 7.74 -9.11 -9.10
N SER A 156 9.07 -8.95 -9.15
CA SER A 156 9.86 -8.40 -8.04
C SER A 156 9.46 -6.96 -7.69
N SER A 157 9.17 -6.13 -8.70
CA SER A 157 8.73 -4.75 -8.48
C SER A 157 7.40 -4.67 -7.76
N THR A 158 6.45 -5.54 -8.08
CA THR A 158 5.16 -5.60 -7.40
C THR A 158 5.29 -6.15 -5.99
N SER A 159 6.09 -7.19 -5.81
CA SER A 159 6.34 -7.82 -4.50
C SER A 159 7.01 -6.85 -3.53
N ILE A 160 8.04 -6.09 -3.97
CA ILE A 160 8.72 -5.12 -3.10
C ILE A 160 7.84 -3.92 -2.76
N THR A 161 6.97 -3.51 -3.68
CA THR A 161 5.99 -2.44 -3.43
C THR A 161 4.97 -2.86 -2.38
N MET A 162 4.47 -4.09 -2.48
CA MET A 162 3.53 -4.66 -1.51
C MET A 162 4.19 -4.80 -0.13
N LEU A 163 5.42 -5.32 -0.08
CA LEU A 163 6.19 -5.44 1.17
C LEU A 163 6.38 -4.09 1.86
N LEU A 164 6.69 -3.01 1.10
CA LEU A 164 6.79 -1.66 1.67
C LEU A 164 5.47 -1.22 2.30
N GLY A 165 4.36 -1.44 1.61
CA GLY A 165 3.03 -1.09 2.13
C GLY A 165 2.67 -1.84 3.40
N ASP A 166 2.97 -3.13 3.46
CA ASP A 166 2.76 -3.93 4.67
C ASP A 166 3.66 -3.47 5.83
N CYS A 167 4.92 -3.11 5.55
CA CYS A 167 5.80 -2.53 6.55
C CYS A 167 5.28 -1.19 7.09
N LEU A 168 4.73 -0.32 6.24
CA LEU A 168 4.09 0.92 6.69
C LEU A 168 2.91 0.63 7.60
N ALA A 169 1.98 -0.22 7.15
CA ALA A 169 0.77 -0.54 7.91
C ALA A 169 1.09 -1.19 9.27
N THR A 170 1.99 -2.17 9.30
CA THR A 170 2.38 -2.86 10.53
C THR A 170 3.17 -1.97 11.48
N THR A 171 4.02 -1.07 10.97
CA THR A 171 4.74 -0.10 11.80
C THR A 171 3.77 0.88 12.46
N VAL A 172 2.80 1.42 11.71
CA VAL A 172 1.76 2.30 12.26
C VAL A 172 0.88 1.54 13.27
N MET A 173 0.49 0.31 12.97
CA MET A 173 -0.24 -0.58 13.88
C MET A 173 0.50 -0.73 15.22
N TYR A 174 1.80 -1.01 15.17
CA TYR A 174 2.64 -1.18 16.36
C TYR A 174 2.69 0.12 17.19
N GLN A 175 2.94 1.26 16.56
CA GLN A 175 2.99 2.56 17.23
C GLN A 175 1.65 2.96 17.86
N LYS A 176 0.54 2.60 17.24
CA LYS A 176 -0.82 2.81 17.79
C LYS A 176 -1.18 1.84 18.92
N LYS A 177 -0.29 0.91 19.28
CA LYS A 177 -0.57 -0.16 20.26
C LYS A 177 -1.89 -0.87 19.94
N PHE A 178 -2.08 -1.17 18.63
CA PHE A 178 -3.29 -1.82 18.16
C PHE A 178 -3.32 -3.28 18.62
N SER A 179 -4.31 -3.62 19.44
CA SER A 179 -4.37 -4.92 20.11
C SER A 179 -5.12 -5.97 19.26
N LYS A 180 -4.97 -7.25 19.66
CA LYS A 180 -5.73 -8.36 19.06
C LYS A 180 -7.24 -8.18 19.22
N GLU A 181 -7.68 -7.62 20.33
CA GLU A 181 -9.08 -7.34 20.64
C GLU A 181 -9.65 -6.31 19.63
N LYS A 182 -8.91 -5.22 19.36
CA LYS A 182 -9.29 -4.23 18.35
C LYS A 182 -9.32 -4.85 16.94
N PHE A 183 -8.38 -5.75 16.62
CA PHE A 183 -8.38 -6.43 15.33
C PHE A 183 -9.65 -7.27 15.12
N LYS A 184 -10.13 -7.93 16.15
CA LYS A 184 -11.36 -8.75 16.12
C LYS A 184 -12.61 -7.93 15.84
N VAL A 185 -12.70 -6.70 16.35
CA VAL A 185 -13.82 -5.78 16.08
C VAL A 185 -13.99 -5.53 14.58
N PHE A 186 -12.89 -5.47 13.84
CA PHE A 186 -12.92 -5.27 12.38
C PHE A 186 -13.04 -6.56 11.56
N HIS A 187 -13.01 -7.74 12.23
CA HIS A 187 -13.08 -9.05 11.57
C HIS A 187 -14.10 -9.98 12.24
N PRO A 188 -15.38 -9.57 12.36
CA PRO A 188 -16.38 -10.33 13.13
C PRO A 188 -16.69 -11.71 12.53
N GLY A 189 -16.55 -11.89 11.21
CA GLY A 189 -16.86 -13.15 10.52
C GLY A 189 -15.69 -14.14 10.36
N GLY A 190 -14.49 -13.81 10.82
CA GLY A 190 -13.31 -14.70 10.69
C GLY A 190 -13.15 -15.65 11.88
N ASN A 191 -12.39 -16.77 11.70
CA ASN A 191 -12.03 -17.69 12.78
C ASN A 191 -11.43 -16.99 14.00
N ILE A 192 -10.78 -15.86 13.80
CA ILE A 192 -10.22 -15.01 14.86
C ILE A 192 -11.33 -14.23 15.60
N GLY A 193 -12.43 -13.87 14.92
CA GLY A 193 -13.61 -13.19 15.51
C GLY A 193 -14.49 -14.15 16.29
N LEU A 194 -14.77 -15.31 15.71
CA LEU A 194 -15.68 -16.31 16.29
C LEU A 194 -15.26 -16.84 17.66
N SER A 195 -13.96 -16.92 17.97
CA SER A 195 -13.46 -17.40 19.26
C SER A 195 -13.78 -16.49 20.47
N LEU A 196 -14.37 -15.29 20.26
CA LEU A 196 -14.68 -14.34 21.34
C LEU A 196 -16.16 -13.93 21.41
N ILE A 197 -16.98 -14.29 20.44
CA ILE A 197 -18.43 -14.02 20.49
C ILE A 197 -19.05 -14.71 21.71
N HIS A 198 -18.48 -15.81 22.17
CA HIS A 198 -18.92 -16.52 23.37
C HIS A 198 -18.58 -15.85 24.72
N ILE A 199 -17.86 -14.74 24.75
CA ILE A 199 -17.38 -14.15 26.02
C ILE A 199 -18.04 -12.81 26.37
N SER A 200 -18.71 -12.13 25.44
CA SER A 200 -19.29 -10.80 25.73
C SER A 200 -20.40 -10.39 24.78
N GLU A 201 -21.51 -11.12 24.71
CA GLU A 201 -22.75 -10.52 24.19
C GLU A 201 -23.59 -9.99 25.35
N PRO A 202 -23.86 -8.68 25.44
CA PRO A 202 -25.10 -8.23 26.06
C PRO A 202 -26.21 -8.65 25.10
N THR A 203 -27.02 -9.58 25.53
CA THR A 203 -28.21 -10.06 24.84
C THR A 203 -29.13 -8.87 24.52
N ARG A 204 -29.07 -8.37 23.30
CA ARG A 204 -30.12 -7.54 22.73
C ARG A 204 -30.93 -8.45 21.81
N PRO A 205 -32.21 -8.76 22.12
CA PRO A 205 -33.06 -9.54 21.23
C PRO A 205 -33.16 -8.79 19.89
N LEU A 206 -32.99 -9.51 18.79
CA LEU A 206 -33.42 -9.07 17.47
C LEU A 206 -34.97 -9.10 17.49
N THR A 207 -35.58 -7.98 17.78
CA THR A 207 -37.00 -7.75 17.54
C THR A 207 -37.21 -7.16 16.16
#